data_baf3c61985ce5677488c8a1678f51811
#
_entry.id   baf3c61985ce5677488c8a1678f51811
#
_cell.length_a   1.000
_cell.length_b   1.000
_cell.length_c   1.000
_cell.angle_alpha   90.00
_cell.angle_beta   90.00
_cell.angle_gamma   90.00
#
_symmetry.space_group_name_H-M   'P 1'
#
loop_
_entity.id
_entity.type
_entity.pdbx_description
1 polymer ?
#
loop_
_entity_poly.entity_id
_entity_poly.type
_entity_poly.pdbx_seq_one_letter_code
_entity_poly.pdbx_strand_id
1 'polypeptide(L)'
;MRNSHTSAVLTALLVLQAFHVLFLALHDWVPLGRFSNVKAVREANPGGKVLLASVISTTPYAFALAASLYFWDKRFPVWLTIYLWVSYTFLFVGELEAWWFPYFFGFKPERAARYQAMFDGTYSFLPERYGIIPNTLHVILHVSTVALLAVLAVLTL
;
A
#
# COMPACT_ATOMS: atom_id res chain seq x y z
N MET A 1 -1.92 24.87 -22.21
CA MET A 1 -2.98 23.83 -22.02
C MET A 1 -2.32 22.48 -21.99
N ARG A 2 -2.58 21.68 -20.96
CA ARG A 2 -2.12 20.27 -20.95
C ARG A 2 -2.86 19.49 -22.03
N ASN A 3 -2.14 18.57 -22.67
CA ASN A 3 -2.71 17.63 -23.59
C ASN A 3 -3.71 16.71 -22.84
N SER A 4 -4.82 16.32 -23.44
CA SER A 4 -5.85 15.46 -22.83
C SER A 4 -5.26 14.14 -22.28
N HIS A 5 -4.28 13.57 -22.98
CA HIS A 5 -3.56 12.38 -22.54
C HIS A 5 -2.81 12.61 -21.20
N THR A 6 -2.06 13.69 -21.09
CA THR A 6 -1.33 14.04 -19.86
C THR A 6 -2.29 14.25 -18.68
N SER A 7 -3.46 14.84 -18.92
CA SER A 7 -4.49 15.03 -17.90
C SER A 7 -5.05 13.69 -17.40
N ALA A 8 -5.31 12.73 -18.29
CA ALA A 8 -5.81 11.40 -17.91
C ALA A 8 -4.79 10.63 -17.07
N VAL A 9 -3.50 10.65 -17.46
CA VAL A 9 -2.42 9.99 -16.72
C VAL A 9 -2.28 10.59 -15.32
N LEU A 10 -2.34 11.91 -15.21
CA LEU A 10 -2.25 12.58 -13.91
C LEU A 10 -3.47 12.30 -13.03
N THR A 11 -4.67 12.22 -13.61
CA THR A 11 -5.88 11.80 -12.88
C THR A 11 -5.70 10.38 -12.32
N ALA A 12 -5.21 9.45 -13.14
CA ALA A 12 -4.94 8.09 -12.70
C ALA A 12 -3.92 8.05 -11.54
N LEU A 13 -2.85 8.85 -11.62
CA LEU A 13 -1.89 8.99 -10.53
C LEU A 13 -2.56 9.43 -9.24
N LEU A 14 -3.37 10.50 -9.27
CA LEU A 14 -4.03 11.04 -8.08
C LEU A 14 -5.06 10.05 -7.49
N VAL A 15 -5.81 9.36 -8.33
CA VAL A 15 -6.77 8.34 -7.88
C VAL A 15 -6.05 7.20 -7.15
N LEU A 16 -4.94 6.71 -7.73
CA LEU A 16 -4.13 5.68 -7.09
C LEU A 16 -3.49 6.18 -5.79
N GLN A 17 -2.97 7.39 -5.74
CA GLN A 17 -2.44 8.00 -4.51
C GLN A 17 -3.52 8.13 -3.43
N ALA A 18 -4.72 8.60 -3.79
CA ALA A 18 -5.84 8.69 -2.86
C ALA A 18 -6.25 7.31 -2.32
N PHE A 19 -6.28 6.29 -3.19
CA PHE A 19 -6.52 4.92 -2.76
C PHE A 19 -5.47 4.45 -1.73
N HIS A 20 -4.17 4.67 -1.97
CA HIS A 20 -3.12 4.29 -1.04
C HIS A 20 -3.26 4.98 0.32
N VAL A 21 -3.52 6.29 0.33
CA VAL A 21 -3.73 7.06 1.56
C VAL A 21 -4.92 6.51 2.34
N LEU A 22 -6.06 6.30 1.68
CA LEU A 22 -7.26 5.76 2.32
C LEU A 22 -7.03 4.33 2.82
N PHE A 23 -6.40 3.49 2.02
CA PHE A 23 -6.11 2.12 2.39
C PHE A 23 -5.21 2.07 3.62
N LEU A 24 -4.05 2.72 3.59
CA LEU A 24 -3.07 2.71 4.68
C LEU A 24 -3.62 3.33 5.97
N ALA A 25 -4.50 4.33 5.86
CA ALA A 25 -5.13 4.95 7.00
C ALA A 25 -6.22 4.08 7.64
N LEU A 26 -6.97 3.30 6.85
CA LEU A 26 -8.25 2.73 7.29
C LEU A 26 -8.29 1.20 7.39
N HIS A 27 -7.44 0.46 6.67
CA HIS A 27 -7.56 -1.00 6.54
C HIS A 27 -7.47 -1.77 7.88
N ASP A 28 -6.72 -1.23 8.86
CA ASP A 28 -6.61 -1.79 10.22
C ASP A 28 -7.69 -1.28 11.19
N TRP A 29 -8.57 -0.39 10.74
CA TRP A 29 -9.59 0.26 11.56
C TRP A 29 -11.01 -0.07 11.15
N VAL A 30 -11.25 -0.24 9.86
CA VAL A 30 -12.58 -0.49 9.29
C VAL A 30 -12.76 -1.99 9.05
N PRO A 31 -13.76 -2.62 9.69
CA PRO A 31 -14.05 -4.02 9.43
C PRO A 31 -14.66 -4.18 8.02
N LEU A 32 -13.96 -4.89 7.16
CA LEU A 32 -14.38 -5.18 5.78
C LEU A 32 -14.91 -6.62 5.64
N GLY A 33 -15.62 -7.09 6.65
CA GLY A 33 -16.18 -8.44 6.70
C GLY A 33 -15.08 -9.50 6.56
N ARG A 34 -15.25 -10.44 5.65
CA ARG A 34 -14.30 -11.53 5.41
C ARG A 34 -12.93 -11.10 4.88
N PHE A 35 -12.76 -9.85 4.48
CA PHE A 35 -11.50 -9.35 3.92
C PHE A 35 -10.52 -8.81 4.97
N SER A 36 -10.98 -8.54 6.19
CA SER A 36 -10.13 -8.03 7.27
C SER A 36 -10.50 -8.63 8.62
N ASN A 37 -9.52 -8.80 9.49
CA ASN A 37 -9.73 -9.19 10.89
C ASN A 37 -9.15 -8.12 11.82
N VAL A 38 -9.83 -6.96 11.86
CA VAL A 38 -9.41 -5.78 12.64
C VAL A 38 -9.21 -6.12 14.12
N LYS A 39 -10.02 -7.02 14.68
CA LYS A 39 -9.90 -7.45 16.08
C LYS A 39 -8.56 -8.16 16.30
N ALA A 40 -8.24 -9.15 15.47
CA ALA A 40 -6.99 -9.90 15.58
C ALA A 40 -5.75 -9.01 15.37
N VAL A 41 -5.80 -8.07 14.41
CA VAL A 41 -4.72 -7.11 14.19
C VAL A 41 -4.47 -6.25 15.44
N ARG A 42 -5.54 -5.78 16.10
CA ARG A 42 -5.42 -4.98 17.33
C ARG A 42 -4.91 -5.80 18.51
N GLU A 43 -5.35 -7.03 18.67
CA GLU A 43 -4.88 -7.94 19.72
C GLU A 43 -3.40 -8.28 19.55
N ALA A 44 -2.94 -8.48 18.31
CA ALA A 44 -1.53 -8.72 18.00
C ALA A 44 -0.65 -7.47 18.16
N ASN A 45 -1.24 -6.26 18.19
CA ASN A 45 -0.54 -4.99 18.27
C ASN A 45 -1.12 -4.07 19.37
N PRO A 46 -0.99 -4.42 20.66
CA PRO A 46 -1.57 -3.65 21.77
C PRO A 46 -0.86 -2.30 21.98
N GLY A 47 -1.42 -1.48 22.85
CA GLY A 47 -0.78 -0.27 23.34
C GLY A 47 -0.59 0.85 22.33
N GLY A 48 -1.54 1.05 21.41
CA GLY A 48 -1.48 2.14 20.43
C GLY A 48 -0.56 1.88 19.23
N LYS A 49 0.02 0.67 19.13
CA LYS A 49 0.94 0.32 18.03
C LYS A 49 0.27 0.38 16.66
N VAL A 50 -1.02 0.01 16.57
CA VAL A 50 -1.79 0.11 15.33
C VAL A 50 -1.90 1.57 14.88
N LEU A 51 -2.21 2.48 15.81
CA LEU A 51 -2.28 3.92 15.50
C LEU A 51 -0.94 4.46 15.02
N LEU A 52 0.13 4.16 15.75
CA LEU A 52 1.47 4.60 15.38
C LEU A 52 1.87 4.04 14.00
N ALA A 53 1.61 2.76 13.74
CA ALA A 53 1.87 2.15 12.45
C ALA A 53 1.07 2.82 11.33
N SER A 54 -0.25 3.04 11.54
CA SER A 54 -1.10 3.74 10.55
C SER A 54 -0.60 5.16 10.27
N VAL A 55 -0.21 5.92 11.29
CA VAL A 55 0.32 7.29 11.10
C VAL A 55 1.63 7.26 10.32
N ILE A 56 2.58 6.42 10.73
CA ILE A 56 3.90 6.32 10.07
C ILE A 56 3.73 5.85 8.62
N SER A 57 2.92 4.84 8.38
CA SER A 57 2.72 4.30 7.03
C SER A 57 1.92 5.24 6.12
N THR A 58 1.00 6.05 6.64
CA THR A 58 0.14 6.92 5.82
C THR A 58 0.77 8.27 5.50
N THR A 59 1.52 8.86 6.46
CA THR A 59 2.03 10.23 6.35
C THR A 59 2.81 10.53 5.07
N PRO A 60 3.80 9.70 4.64
CA PRO A 60 4.56 10.00 3.42
C PRO A 60 3.69 10.02 2.17
N TYR A 61 2.67 9.17 2.10
CA TYR A 61 1.77 9.08 0.94
C TYR A 61 0.69 10.16 0.96
N ALA A 62 0.24 10.59 2.13
CA ALA A 62 -0.62 11.76 2.28
C ALA A 62 0.11 13.03 1.82
N PHE A 63 1.39 13.18 2.17
CA PHE A 63 2.24 14.26 1.67
C PHE A 63 2.41 14.17 0.14
N ALA A 64 2.68 12.98 -0.40
CA ALA A 64 2.79 12.75 -1.85
C ALA A 64 1.52 13.22 -2.59
N LEU A 65 0.34 12.81 -2.10
CA LEU A 65 -0.95 13.21 -2.66
C LEU A 65 -1.16 14.73 -2.58
N ALA A 66 -0.94 15.33 -1.41
CA ALA A 66 -1.11 16.78 -1.21
C ALA A 66 -0.19 17.58 -2.13
N ALA A 67 1.09 17.18 -2.26
CA ALA A 67 2.03 17.83 -3.16
C ALA A 67 1.61 17.65 -4.63
N SER A 68 1.17 16.45 -5.03
CA SER A 68 0.70 16.19 -6.39
C SER A 68 -0.53 17.03 -6.75
N LEU A 69 -1.46 17.21 -5.79
CA LEU A 69 -2.62 18.10 -5.94
C LEU A 69 -2.21 19.57 -6.06
N TYR A 70 -1.27 20.02 -5.23
CA TYR A 70 -0.77 21.40 -5.30
C TYR A 70 -0.14 21.74 -6.66
N PHE A 71 0.52 20.78 -7.29
CA PHE A 71 1.13 20.92 -8.61
C PHE A 71 0.24 20.42 -9.76
N TRP A 72 -1.05 20.21 -9.51
CA TRP A 72 -1.99 19.68 -10.52
C TRP A 72 -1.93 20.40 -11.85
N ASP A 73 -1.94 21.75 -11.83
CA ASP A 73 -1.94 22.61 -13.05
C ASP A 73 -0.53 23.02 -13.49
N LYS A 74 0.51 22.55 -12.80
CA LYS A 74 1.91 22.91 -13.03
C LYS A 74 2.73 21.68 -13.43
N ARG A 75 3.91 21.90 -13.96
CA ARG A 75 4.90 20.83 -14.04
C ARG A 75 5.32 20.39 -12.64
N PHE A 76 5.45 19.08 -12.44
CA PHE A 76 6.03 18.58 -11.20
C PHE A 76 7.48 19.03 -11.10
N PRO A 77 7.88 19.66 -10.00
CA PRO A 77 9.30 19.97 -9.78
C PRO A 77 10.10 18.68 -9.60
N VAL A 78 11.38 18.74 -9.88
CA VAL A 78 12.28 17.58 -9.82
C VAL A 78 12.24 16.88 -8.46
N TRP A 79 12.22 17.66 -7.38
CA TRP A 79 12.15 17.09 -6.01
C TRP A 79 10.88 16.25 -5.78
N LEU A 80 9.74 16.69 -6.33
CA LEU A 80 8.48 15.93 -6.18
C LEU A 80 8.54 14.63 -6.98
N THR A 81 9.06 14.68 -8.20
CA THR A 81 9.26 13.48 -9.02
C THR A 81 10.16 12.47 -8.31
N ILE A 82 11.29 12.91 -7.76
CA ILE A 82 12.19 12.05 -6.98
C ILE A 82 11.49 11.49 -5.75
N TYR A 83 10.76 12.34 -5.01
CA TYR A 83 10.02 11.93 -3.83
C TYR A 83 8.99 10.86 -4.13
N LEU A 84 8.22 11.01 -5.21
CA LEU A 84 7.22 10.02 -5.63
C LEU A 84 7.89 8.68 -5.98
N TRP A 85 8.95 8.69 -6.77
CA TRP A 85 9.68 7.48 -7.09
C TRP A 85 10.25 6.79 -5.86
N VAL A 86 10.93 7.51 -5.00
CA VAL A 86 11.53 6.95 -3.77
C VAL A 86 10.45 6.38 -2.86
N SER A 87 9.39 7.13 -2.57
CA SER A 87 8.35 6.71 -1.63
C SER A 87 7.59 5.47 -2.12
N TYR A 88 7.17 5.44 -3.38
CA TYR A 88 6.40 4.30 -3.89
C TYR A 88 7.27 3.07 -4.22
N THR A 89 8.53 3.26 -4.59
CA THR A 89 9.47 2.14 -4.68
C THR A 89 9.74 1.54 -3.30
N PHE A 90 9.86 2.39 -2.27
CA PHE A 90 10.06 1.92 -0.90
C PHE A 90 8.82 1.17 -0.38
N LEU A 91 7.62 1.64 -0.70
CA LEU A 91 6.38 0.90 -0.42
C LEU A 91 6.39 -0.47 -1.08
N PHE A 92 6.66 -0.52 -2.38
CA PHE A 92 6.69 -1.75 -3.14
C PHE A 92 7.71 -2.77 -2.61
N VAL A 93 8.91 -2.31 -2.27
CA VAL A 93 9.93 -3.18 -1.64
C VAL A 93 9.43 -3.70 -0.30
N GLY A 94 8.82 -2.84 0.53
CA GLY A 94 8.21 -3.27 1.80
C GLY A 94 7.10 -4.31 1.63
N GLU A 95 6.27 -4.16 0.60
CA GLU A 95 5.23 -5.14 0.24
C GLU A 95 5.83 -6.49 -0.16
N LEU A 96 6.91 -6.47 -0.96
CA LEU A 96 7.63 -7.68 -1.33
C LEU A 96 8.22 -8.38 -0.10
N GLU A 97 8.90 -7.63 0.77
CA GLU A 97 9.52 -8.17 1.99
C GLU A 97 8.49 -8.66 3.01
N ALA A 98 7.36 -7.98 3.12
CA ALA A 98 6.32 -8.34 4.08
C ALA A 98 5.55 -9.60 3.67
N TRP A 99 5.27 -9.76 2.38
CA TRP A 99 4.32 -10.77 1.89
C TRP A 99 4.90 -11.72 0.87
N TRP A 100 5.53 -11.24 -0.20
CA TRP A 100 5.88 -12.07 -1.36
C TRP A 100 7.14 -12.91 -1.13
N PHE A 101 8.19 -12.34 -0.54
CA PHE A 101 9.35 -13.15 -0.17
C PHE A 101 8.99 -14.28 0.80
N PRO A 102 8.24 -14.01 1.88
CA PRO A 102 7.77 -15.08 2.75
C PRO A 102 6.87 -16.09 2.08
N TYR A 103 6.00 -15.64 1.19
CA TYR A 103 5.10 -16.52 0.44
C TYR A 103 5.84 -17.48 -0.48
N PHE A 104 6.92 -17.06 -1.11
CA PHE A 104 7.69 -17.88 -2.02
C PHE A 104 8.82 -18.67 -1.37
N PHE A 105 9.43 -18.14 -0.31
CA PHE A 105 10.66 -18.70 0.30
C PHE A 105 10.49 -19.11 1.76
N GLY A 106 9.35 -18.84 2.37
CA GLY A 106 9.09 -19.12 3.78
C GLY A 106 9.61 -18.05 4.75
N PHE A 107 9.15 -18.14 5.99
CA PHE A 107 9.56 -17.30 7.11
C PHE A 107 10.08 -18.12 8.27
N LYS A 108 10.69 -17.44 9.25
CA LYS A 108 10.90 -18.01 10.59
C LYS A 108 9.53 -18.35 11.20
N PRO A 109 9.43 -19.50 11.92
CA PRO A 109 8.13 -19.99 12.44
C PRO A 109 7.37 -18.96 13.29
N GLU A 110 8.09 -18.16 14.09
CA GLU A 110 7.46 -17.15 14.97
C GLU A 110 6.79 -16.04 14.16
N ARG A 111 7.38 -15.66 13.02
CA ARG A 111 6.80 -14.65 12.13
C ARG A 111 5.60 -15.19 11.37
N ALA A 112 5.66 -16.45 10.93
CA ALA A 112 4.53 -17.14 10.31
C ALA A 112 3.35 -17.25 11.28
N ALA A 113 3.57 -17.67 12.53
CA ALA A 113 2.55 -17.74 13.56
C ALA A 113 1.88 -16.39 13.84
N ARG A 114 2.65 -15.28 13.85
CA ARG A 114 2.11 -13.94 14.01
C ARG A 114 1.22 -13.53 12.83
N TYR A 115 1.62 -13.87 11.61
CA TYR A 115 0.80 -13.59 10.41
C TYR A 115 -0.50 -14.39 10.43
N GLN A 116 -0.44 -15.67 10.76
CA GLN A 116 -1.62 -16.49 10.95
C GLN A 116 -2.57 -15.91 12.00
N ALA A 117 -2.05 -15.50 13.17
CA ALA A 117 -2.86 -14.89 14.21
C ALA A 117 -3.59 -13.61 13.75
N MET A 118 -2.99 -12.81 12.87
CA MET A 118 -3.60 -11.56 12.38
C MET A 118 -4.56 -11.77 11.21
N PHE A 119 -4.28 -12.73 10.33
CA PHE A 119 -4.95 -12.84 9.04
C PHE A 119 -5.68 -14.18 8.83
N ASP A 120 -5.64 -15.08 9.80
CA ASP A 120 -6.42 -16.32 9.75
C ASP A 120 -7.92 -16.03 9.58
N GLY A 121 -8.58 -16.84 8.75
CA GLY A 121 -9.99 -16.65 8.41
C GLY A 121 -10.29 -15.47 7.48
N THR A 122 -9.29 -14.66 7.07
CA THR A 122 -9.50 -13.66 6.04
C THR A 122 -9.51 -14.28 4.65
N TYR A 123 -10.34 -13.72 3.76
CA TYR A 123 -10.45 -14.23 2.40
C TYR A 123 -9.18 -14.00 1.59
N SER A 124 -8.68 -15.08 0.99
CA SER A 124 -7.63 -15.05 -0.02
C SER A 124 -8.03 -15.92 -1.21
N PHE A 125 -7.72 -15.46 -2.42
CA PHE A 125 -7.83 -16.26 -3.64
C PHE A 125 -6.54 -17.03 -3.96
N LEU A 126 -5.47 -16.77 -3.21
CA LEU A 126 -4.20 -17.47 -3.33
C LEU A 126 -4.16 -18.69 -2.39
N PRO A 127 -3.51 -19.78 -2.80
CA PRO A 127 -3.26 -20.92 -1.91
C PRO A 127 -2.25 -20.55 -0.80
N GLU A 128 -2.36 -21.22 0.32
CA GLU A 128 -1.36 -21.09 1.39
C GLU A 128 -0.01 -21.68 0.97
N ARG A 129 1.07 -20.98 1.32
CA ARG A 129 2.45 -21.46 1.19
C ARG A 129 3.25 -21.08 2.45
N TYR A 130 3.93 -22.06 3.03
CA TYR A 130 4.77 -21.87 4.22
C TYR A 130 4.05 -21.21 5.40
N GLY A 131 2.75 -21.46 5.56
CA GLY A 131 1.94 -20.83 6.59
C GLY A 131 1.58 -19.35 6.31
N ILE A 132 1.82 -18.88 5.09
CA ILE A 132 1.53 -17.50 4.65
C ILE A 132 0.48 -17.52 3.55
N ILE A 133 -0.53 -16.68 3.73
CA ILE A 133 -1.55 -16.43 2.72
C ILE A 133 -1.67 -14.91 2.56
N PRO A 134 -1.17 -14.32 1.47
CA PRO A 134 -1.46 -12.91 1.19
C PRO A 134 -2.96 -12.75 1.00
N ASN A 135 -3.62 -12.05 1.92
CA ASN A 135 -5.06 -11.85 1.80
C ASN A 135 -5.39 -10.92 0.63
N THR A 136 -6.61 -11.01 0.14
CA THR A 136 -7.05 -10.29 -1.06
C THR A 136 -6.85 -8.78 -0.96
N LEU A 137 -7.07 -8.18 0.23
CA LEU A 137 -6.89 -6.73 0.41
C LEU A 137 -5.44 -6.30 0.18
N HIS A 138 -4.47 -7.04 0.74
CA HIS A 138 -3.05 -6.73 0.53
C HIS A 138 -2.64 -6.96 -0.93
N VAL A 139 -3.17 -7.99 -1.59
CA VAL A 139 -2.89 -8.19 -3.02
C VAL A 139 -3.43 -7.02 -3.85
N ILE A 140 -4.62 -6.50 -3.54
CA ILE A 140 -5.17 -5.31 -4.22
C ILE A 140 -4.25 -4.10 -4.00
N LEU A 141 -3.77 -3.87 -2.78
CA LEU A 141 -2.80 -2.80 -2.50
C LEU A 141 -1.54 -2.96 -3.36
N HIS A 142 -0.94 -4.15 -3.36
CA HIS A 142 0.32 -4.40 -4.09
C HIS A 142 0.16 -4.21 -5.61
N VAL A 143 -0.95 -4.70 -6.19
CA VAL A 143 -1.26 -4.47 -7.60
C VAL A 143 -1.45 -2.98 -7.89
N SER A 144 -2.10 -2.24 -6.99
CA SER A 144 -2.28 -0.79 -7.15
C SER A 144 -0.95 -0.02 -7.03
N THR A 145 0.00 -0.50 -6.22
CA THR A 145 1.36 0.07 -6.13
C THR A 145 2.12 -0.12 -7.44
N VAL A 146 2.05 -1.31 -8.04
CA VAL A 146 2.65 -1.56 -9.37
C VAL A 146 2.00 -0.67 -10.42
N ALA A 147 0.67 -0.56 -10.43
CA ALA A 147 -0.05 0.31 -11.35
C ALA A 147 0.36 1.79 -11.18
N LEU A 148 0.53 2.26 -9.94
CA LEU A 148 0.98 3.62 -9.65
C LEU A 148 2.39 3.86 -10.18
N LEU A 149 3.33 2.94 -9.96
CA LEU A 149 4.69 3.04 -10.48
C LEU A 149 4.71 3.06 -12.02
N ALA A 150 3.85 2.26 -12.67
CA ALA A 150 3.71 2.28 -14.13
C ALA A 150 3.15 3.63 -14.63
N VAL A 151 2.13 4.18 -13.96
CA VAL A 151 1.59 5.51 -14.28
C VAL A 151 2.64 6.60 -14.07
N LEU A 152 3.42 6.51 -13.00
CA LEU A 152 4.52 7.44 -12.72
C LEU A 152 5.59 7.37 -13.80
N ALA A 153 5.93 6.18 -14.29
CA ALA A 153 6.87 6.00 -15.40
C ALA A 153 6.37 6.71 -16.67
N VAL A 154 5.10 6.49 -17.05
CA VAL A 154 4.49 7.17 -18.22
C VAL A 154 4.48 8.69 -18.07
N LEU A 155 4.38 9.20 -16.83
CA LEU A 155 4.33 10.64 -16.58
C LEU A 155 5.71 11.31 -16.62
N THR A 156 6.79 10.57 -16.30
CA THR A 156 8.11 11.14 -15.99
C THR A 156 9.26 10.66 -16.88
N LEU A 157 9.09 9.56 -17.60
CA LEU A 157 10.05 9.01 -18.56
C LEU A 157 9.61 9.31 -20.00
#